data_ebab102a1a83a6bf4ac45e8fcde2e394
#
_entry.id   ebab102a1a83a6bf4ac45e8fcde2e394
#
_cell.length_a   1.000
_cell.length_b   1.000
_cell.length_c   1.000
_cell.angle_alpha   90.00
_cell.angle_beta   90.00
_cell.angle_gamma   90.00
#
_symmetry.space_group_name_H-M   'P 1'
#
loop_
_entity.id
_entity.type
_entity.pdbx_description
1 polymer ?
#
loop_
_entity_poly.entity_id
_entity_poly.type
_entity_poly.pdbx_seq_one_letter_code
_entity_poly.pdbx_strand_id
1 'polypeptide(L)'
;MSISAVPTFDLEESLAREGYSVIIGFDEVGRGSLAGPVMVGAAAFLAQRLPQAARSMPHYLADSKMLTERRREALYEPLQQWADAWAVGSATSAEIDEWGISHALGIAALRALDAVERTLFGAFADASETTDAMPAAQSEGGIREQGSMPAPASSPQQTTLVADWDARMPRVGAILDGPSDYITKALGTFEAPAVPVPAHVVTQVKGDQHCGSVACAAVLAKVTRDRLMTQLADSNPDYARYGWAHNKGYGSPAHKAAIAQYGPCDEHRTSWKLL
;
A
#
# COMPACT_ATOMS: atom_id res chain seq x y z
N MET A 1 -5.92 -24.54 21.29
CA MET A 1 -5.81 -23.35 20.40
C MET A 1 -5.31 -23.88 19.08
N SER A 2 -6.14 -23.83 18.02
CA SER A 2 -5.68 -24.21 16.68
C SER A 2 -4.55 -23.26 16.27
N ILE A 3 -3.47 -23.84 15.77
CA ILE A 3 -2.35 -23.10 15.19
C ILE A 3 -2.97 -22.33 14.02
N SER A 4 -2.97 -21.00 14.11
CA SER A 4 -3.30 -20.13 12.97
C SER A 4 -2.36 -20.53 11.82
N ALA A 5 -2.89 -20.73 10.60
CA ALA A 5 -2.07 -21.06 9.46
C ALA A 5 -1.00 -19.97 9.31
N VAL A 6 0.25 -20.39 9.22
CA VAL A 6 1.33 -19.47 8.88
C VAL A 6 1.19 -19.18 7.38
N PRO A 7 1.14 -17.92 6.93
CA PRO A 7 1.06 -17.61 5.51
C PRO A 7 2.29 -18.14 4.78
N THR A 8 2.12 -18.51 3.52
CA THR A 8 3.18 -18.99 2.63
C THR A 8 3.39 -18.02 1.47
N PHE A 9 4.26 -18.36 0.52
CA PHE A 9 4.44 -17.63 -0.74
C PHE A 9 4.00 -18.46 -1.96
N ASP A 10 3.18 -19.50 -1.76
CA ASP A 10 2.82 -20.42 -2.83
C ASP A 10 2.09 -19.72 -3.99
N LEU A 11 1.17 -18.79 -3.69
CA LEU A 11 0.43 -18.03 -4.70
C LEU A 11 1.32 -16.98 -5.36
N GLU A 12 2.15 -16.28 -4.58
CA GLU A 12 3.13 -15.33 -5.09
C GLU A 12 4.13 -16.01 -6.05
N GLU A 13 4.64 -17.19 -5.69
CA GLU A 13 5.52 -17.99 -6.55
C GLU A 13 4.79 -18.51 -7.80
N SER A 14 3.48 -18.79 -7.71
CA SER A 14 2.70 -19.16 -8.90
C SER A 14 2.65 -18.01 -9.90
N LEU A 15 2.33 -16.81 -9.43
CA LEU A 15 2.32 -15.61 -10.27
C LEU A 15 3.71 -15.32 -10.87
N ALA A 16 4.77 -15.50 -10.08
CA ALA A 16 6.14 -15.34 -10.58
C ALA A 16 6.47 -16.32 -11.72
N ARG A 17 6.01 -17.58 -11.62
CA ARG A 17 6.15 -18.58 -12.70
C ARG A 17 5.33 -18.25 -13.95
N GLU A 18 4.23 -17.50 -13.81
CA GLU A 18 3.45 -16.97 -14.93
C GLU A 18 4.09 -15.73 -15.59
N GLY A 19 5.26 -15.30 -15.06
CA GLY A 19 6.07 -14.22 -15.61
C GLY A 19 5.74 -12.83 -15.05
N TYR A 20 5.07 -12.73 -13.90
CA TYR A 20 4.97 -11.46 -13.17
C TYR A 20 6.28 -11.19 -12.44
N SER A 21 6.85 -10.02 -12.67
CA SER A 21 8.14 -9.61 -12.08
C SER A 21 8.00 -8.95 -10.71
N VAL A 22 6.82 -8.40 -10.43
CA VAL A 22 6.44 -7.81 -9.15
C VAL A 22 5.13 -8.43 -8.69
N ILE A 23 5.06 -8.88 -7.46
CA ILE A 23 3.85 -9.39 -6.83
C ILE A 23 3.50 -8.51 -5.64
N ILE A 24 2.25 -8.04 -5.58
CA ILE A 24 1.78 -7.11 -4.55
C ILE A 24 0.59 -7.73 -3.83
N GLY A 25 0.68 -7.88 -2.51
CA GLY A 25 -0.45 -8.25 -1.67
C GLY A 25 -1.24 -7.03 -1.22
N PHE A 26 -2.56 -7.13 -1.22
CA PHE A 26 -3.49 -6.07 -0.80
C PHE A 26 -4.45 -6.56 0.27
N ASP A 27 -4.67 -5.74 1.31
CA ASP A 27 -5.72 -5.95 2.31
C ASP A 27 -6.34 -4.63 2.75
N GLU A 28 -7.63 -4.63 3.07
CA GLU A 28 -8.37 -3.45 3.50
C GLU A 28 -8.57 -3.39 5.02
N VAL A 29 -8.60 -2.16 5.54
CA VAL A 29 -8.94 -1.86 6.92
C VAL A 29 -9.92 -0.70 7.03
N GLY A 30 -10.80 -0.78 8.02
CA GLY A 30 -11.78 0.28 8.26
C GLY A 30 -13.01 0.22 7.36
N ARG A 31 -13.22 -0.84 6.58
CA ARG A 31 -14.40 -1.00 5.71
C ARG A 31 -15.72 -0.87 6.48
N GLY A 32 -15.84 -1.50 7.64
CA GLY A 32 -17.04 -1.47 8.48
C GLY A 32 -17.06 -0.39 9.57
N SER A 33 -16.15 0.59 9.53
CA SER A 33 -16.12 1.69 10.50
C SER A 33 -17.21 2.73 10.22
N LEU A 34 -17.75 3.34 11.26
CA LEU A 34 -18.73 4.45 11.17
C LEU A 34 -18.04 5.80 10.96
N ALA A 35 -16.75 5.90 11.29
CA ALA A 35 -15.96 7.12 11.15
C ALA A 35 -14.55 6.84 10.65
N GLY A 36 -13.94 7.86 10.06
CA GLY A 36 -12.61 7.85 9.50
C GLY A 36 -12.53 7.16 8.13
N PRO A 37 -11.34 7.21 7.50
CA PRO A 37 -11.13 6.69 6.17
C PRO A 37 -11.23 5.16 6.11
N VAL A 38 -11.53 4.64 4.91
CA VAL A 38 -11.14 3.29 4.54
C VAL A 38 -9.71 3.33 4.01
N MET A 39 -8.90 2.35 4.35
CA MET A 39 -7.51 2.27 3.91
C MET A 39 -7.20 0.89 3.34
N VAL A 40 -6.30 0.86 2.36
CA VAL A 40 -5.82 -0.38 1.73
C VAL A 40 -4.30 -0.39 1.80
N GLY A 41 -3.75 -1.42 2.41
CA GLY A 41 -2.31 -1.68 2.40
C GLY A 41 -1.90 -2.39 1.12
N ALA A 42 -0.70 -2.10 0.66
CA ALA A 42 -0.02 -2.78 -0.43
C ALA A 42 1.41 -3.13 0.02
N ALA A 43 1.80 -4.39 -0.16
CA ALA A 43 3.17 -4.86 0.12
C ALA A 43 3.70 -5.62 -1.09
N ALA A 44 4.76 -5.09 -1.70
CA ALA A 44 5.35 -5.60 -2.94
C ALA A 44 6.60 -6.44 -2.68
N PHE A 45 6.72 -7.50 -3.45
CA PHE A 45 7.86 -8.40 -3.49
C PHE A 45 8.30 -8.64 -4.93
N LEU A 46 9.59 -8.48 -5.19
CA LEU A 46 10.17 -8.82 -6.49
C LEU A 46 10.21 -10.33 -6.66
N ALA A 47 9.77 -10.84 -7.80
CA ALA A 47 9.69 -12.28 -8.09
C ALA A 47 11.01 -13.02 -7.79
N GLN A 48 12.14 -12.43 -8.17
CA GLN A 48 13.48 -12.99 -7.91
C GLN A 48 13.85 -13.06 -6.44
N ARG A 49 13.20 -12.28 -5.55
CA ARG A 49 13.45 -12.22 -4.11
C ARG A 49 12.49 -13.08 -3.29
N LEU A 50 11.41 -13.63 -3.87
CA LEU A 50 10.43 -14.45 -3.16
C LEU A 50 11.06 -15.59 -2.35
N PRO A 51 12.04 -16.38 -2.87
CA PRO A 51 12.65 -17.43 -2.08
C PRO A 51 13.42 -16.91 -0.84
N GLN A 52 13.98 -15.70 -0.93
CA GLN A 52 14.62 -15.06 0.22
C GLN A 52 13.58 -14.53 1.19
N ALA A 53 12.54 -13.85 0.70
CA ALA A 53 11.45 -13.32 1.51
C ALA A 53 10.78 -14.44 2.31
N ALA A 54 10.49 -15.59 1.69
CA ALA A 54 9.92 -16.75 2.36
C ALA A 54 10.81 -17.26 3.52
N ARG A 55 12.13 -17.28 3.35
CA ARG A 55 13.07 -17.71 4.40
C ARG A 55 13.26 -16.69 5.52
N SER A 56 13.10 -15.41 5.23
CA SER A 56 13.31 -14.31 6.17
C SER A 56 12.00 -13.71 6.68
N MET A 57 10.89 -14.41 6.50
CA MET A 57 9.58 -13.95 6.95
C MET A 57 9.62 -13.65 8.47
N PRO A 58 9.16 -12.46 8.89
CA PRO A 58 9.12 -12.10 10.30
C PRO A 58 8.35 -13.12 11.14
N HIS A 59 8.95 -13.55 12.25
CA HIS A 59 8.30 -14.48 13.17
C HIS A 59 6.95 -13.91 13.65
N TYR A 60 5.96 -14.81 13.77
CA TYR A 60 4.58 -14.47 14.19
C TYR A 60 3.77 -13.65 13.18
N LEU A 61 4.23 -13.48 11.94
CA LEU A 61 3.37 -12.94 10.90
C LEU A 61 2.16 -13.89 10.73
N ALA A 62 0.98 -13.36 10.87
CA ALA A 62 -0.30 -14.08 10.80
C ALA A 62 -1.40 -13.07 10.46
N ASP A 63 -2.63 -13.56 10.27
CA ASP A 63 -3.83 -12.71 10.18
C ASP A 63 -3.79 -11.58 11.24
N SER A 64 -3.84 -10.35 10.78
CA SER A 64 -3.73 -9.15 11.62
C SER A 64 -4.77 -9.11 12.76
N LYS A 65 -5.93 -9.75 12.56
CA LYS A 65 -7.02 -9.86 13.53
C LYS A 65 -6.69 -10.84 14.66
N MET A 66 -5.81 -11.81 14.39
CA MET A 66 -5.34 -12.78 15.40
C MET A 66 -4.18 -12.25 16.24
N LEU A 67 -3.56 -11.15 15.80
CA LEU A 67 -2.47 -10.49 16.51
C LEU A 67 -3.03 -9.49 17.54
N THR A 68 -2.42 -9.47 18.74
CA THR A 68 -2.67 -8.36 19.68
C THR A 68 -2.11 -7.04 19.10
N GLU A 69 -2.65 -5.90 19.55
CA GLU A 69 -2.17 -4.58 19.14
C GLU A 69 -0.64 -4.44 19.34
N ARG A 70 -0.15 -4.86 20.52
CA ARG A 70 1.29 -4.87 20.83
C ARG A 70 2.12 -5.68 19.83
N ARG A 71 1.60 -6.82 19.38
CA ARG A 71 2.33 -7.65 18.38
C ARG A 71 2.32 -7.01 16.99
N ARG A 72 1.18 -6.42 16.58
CA ARG A 72 1.11 -5.68 15.32
C ARG A 72 2.09 -4.52 15.31
N GLU A 73 2.12 -3.74 16.39
CA GLU A 73 3.08 -2.63 16.53
C GLU A 73 4.53 -3.12 16.46
N ALA A 74 4.87 -4.23 17.11
CA ALA A 74 6.22 -4.80 17.07
C ALA A 74 6.61 -5.35 15.68
N LEU A 75 5.65 -5.71 14.83
CA LEU A 75 5.89 -6.17 13.47
C LEU A 75 5.98 -5.04 12.45
N TYR A 76 5.50 -3.84 12.79
CA TYR A 76 5.31 -2.76 11.81
C TYR A 76 6.63 -2.37 11.12
N GLU A 77 7.67 -2.04 11.87
CA GLU A 77 8.98 -1.68 11.31
C GLU A 77 9.69 -2.87 10.62
N PRO A 78 9.75 -4.07 11.21
CA PRO A 78 10.27 -5.25 10.51
C PRO A 78 9.60 -5.55 9.17
N LEU A 79 8.27 -5.38 9.04
CA LEU A 79 7.55 -5.61 7.81
C LEU A 79 7.85 -4.55 6.75
N GLN A 80 8.04 -3.28 7.14
CA GLN A 80 8.47 -2.23 6.24
C GLN A 80 9.84 -2.50 5.62
N GLN A 81 10.74 -3.12 6.38
CA GLN A 81 12.08 -3.47 5.92
C GLN A 81 12.11 -4.79 5.14
N TRP A 82 11.12 -5.65 5.34
CA TRP A 82 11.02 -6.95 4.70
C TRP A 82 10.45 -6.89 3.29
N ALA A 83 9.44 -6.07 3.05
CA ALA A 83 8.89 -5.83 1.73
C ALA A 83 9.87 -5.02 0.86
N ASP A 84 9.87 -5.25 -0.46
CA ASP A 84 10.68 -4.46 -1.41
C ASP A 84 10.16 -3.04 -1.55
N ALA A 85 8.84 -2.86 -1.47
CA ALA A 85 8.16 -1.59 -1.31
C ALA A 85 6.81 -1.82 -0.61
N TRP A 86 6.28 -0.79 0.01
CA TRP A 86 4.96 -0.83 0.63
C TRP A 86 4.33 0.55 0.64
N ALA A 87 3.02 0.58 0.68
CA ALA A 87 2.25 1.81 0.85
C ALA A 87 0.89 1.50 1.50
N VAL A 88 0.25 2.55 2.02
CA VAL A 88 -1.14 2.49 2.48
C VAL A 88 -1.89 3.64 1.83
N GLY A 89 -2.79 3.30 0.91
CA GLY A 89 -3.70 4.27 0.30
C GLY A 89 -4.97 4.42 1.14
N SER A 90 -5.63 5.55 1.01
CA SER A 90 -6.83 5.87 1.78
C SER A 90 -7.90 6.54 0.93
N ALA A 91 -9.16 6.37 1.32
CA ALA A 91 -10.29 7.20 0.90
C ALA A 91 -11.01 7.71 2.15
N THR A 92 -11.28 9.01 2.18
CA THR A 92 -11.87 9.74 3.31
C THR A 92 -13.32 9.34 3.55
N SER A 93 -13.89 9.73 4.70
CA SER A 93 -15.31 9.58 4.99
C SER A 93 -16.20 10.30 3.96
N ALA A 94 -15.79 11.49 3.52
CA ALA A 94 -16.49 12.24 2.48
C ALA A 94 -16.46 11.53 1.12
N GLU A 95 -15.32 11.01 0.69
CA GLU A 95 -15.21 10.20 -0.53
C GLU A 95 -16.03 8.90 -0.46
N ILE A 96 -16.12 8.28 0.72
CA ILE A 96 -16.98 7.11 0.93
C ILE A 96 -18.46 7.48 0.80
N ASP A 97 -18.86 8.62 1.36
CA ASP A 97 -20.24 9.11 1.28
C ASP A 97 -20.64 9.49 -0.16
N GLU A 98 -19.70 10.05 -0.93
CA GLU A 98 -19.90 10.45 -2.32
C GLU A 98 -19.91 9.25 -3.28
N TRP A 99 -18.92 8.35 -3.17
CA TRP A 99 -18.69 7.29 -4.17
C TRP A 99 -19.21 5.93 -3.76
N GLY A 100 -19.54 5.75 -2.49
CA GLY A 100 -19.83 4.46 -1.88
C GLY A 100 -18.58 3.64 -1.59
N ILE A 101 -18.71 2.77 -0.59
CA ILE A 101 -17.58 2.03 0.01
C ILE A 101 -16.80 1.16 -1.00
N SER A 102 -17.48 0.57 -1.98
CA SER A 102 -16.82 -0.33 -2.95
C SER A 102 -15.91 0.43 -3.91
N HIS A 103 -16.35 1.61 -4.37
CA HIS A 103 -15.54 2.46 -5.23
C HIS A 103 -14.39 3.10 -4.43
N ALA A 104 -14.69 3.62 -3.24
CA ALA A 104 -13.69 4.18 -2.34
C ALA A 104 -12.57 3.19 -1.99
N LEU A 105 -12.87 1.89 -1.82
CA LEU A 105 -11.87 0.82 -1.66
C LEU A 105 -10.98 0.69 -2.88
N GLY A 106 -11.58 0.72 -4.08
CA GLY A 106 -10.82 0.66 -5.34
C GLY A 106 -9.86 1.83 -5.47
N ILE A 107 -10.32 3.05 -5.20
CA ILE A 107 -9.48 4.26 -5.25
C ILE A 107 -8.37 4.21 -4.19
N ALA A 108 -8.67 3.77 -2.97
CA ALA A 108 -7.66 3.60 -1.93
C ALA A 108 -6.58 2.58 -2.36
N ALA A 109 -6.99 1.45 -2.97
CA ALA A 109 -6.06 0.45 -3.47
C ALA A 109 -5.19 0.98 -4.63
N LEU A 110 -5.77 1.74 -5.57
CA LEU A 110 -5.03 2.35 -6.68
C LEU A 110 -4.04 3.41 -6.18
N ARG A 111 -4.40 4.18 -5.15
CA ARG A 111 -3.46 5.11 -4.49
C ARG A 111 -2.29 4.38 -3.84
N ALA A 112 -2.53 3.21 -3.23
CA ALA A 112 -1.47 2.38 -2.69
C ALA A 112 -0.60 1.77 -3.81
N LEU A 113 -1.22 1.27 -4.89
CA LEU A 113 -0.53 0.74 -6.06
C LEU A 113 0.40 1.77 -6.71
N ASP A 114 -0.12 2.96 -7.01
CA ASP A 114 0.66 4.07 -7.57
C ASP A 114 1.88 4.40 -6.70
N ALA A 115 1.69 4.50 -5.38
CA ALA A 115 2.78 4.81 -4.45
C ALA A 115 3.86 3.71 -4.42
N VAL A 116 3.46 2.44 -4.41
CA VAL A 116 4.38 1.29 -4.46
C VAL A 116 5.14 1.28 -5.79
N GLU A 117 4.46 1.44 -6.91
CA GLU A 117 5.09 1.42 -8.24
C GLU A 117 6.03 2.59 -8.43
N ARG A 118 5.68 3.79 -7.97
CA ARG A 118 6.61 4.95 -7.99
C ARG A 118 7.85 4.69 -7.14
N THR A 119 7.72 4.00 -6.02
CA THR A 119 8.87 3.62 -5.19
C THR A 119 9.77 2.62 -5.93
N LEU A 120 9.18 1.61 -6.59
CA LEU A 120 9.93 0.58 -7.30
C LEU A 120 10.49 1.07 -8.65
N PHE A 121 9.73 1.93 -9.35
CA PHE A 121 10.02 2.31 -10.74
C PHE A 121 10.32 3.80 -10.91
N GLY A 122 10.27 4.62 -9.85
CA GLY A 122 10.33 6.09 -9.91
C GLY A 122 11.59 6.65 -10.59
N ALA A 123 12.70 5.92 -10.54
CA ALA A 123 13.89 6.28 -11.30
C ALA A 123 13.72 6.16 -12.83
N PHE A 124 12.66 5.49 -13.30
CA PHE A 124 12.38 5.30 -14.73
C PHE A 124 11.36 6.31 -15.27
N ALA A 125 10.43 6.81 -14.46
CA ALA A 125 9.44 7.80 -14.86
C ALA A 125 10.12 9.14 -15.19
N ASP A 126 11.07 9.57 -14.38
CA ASP A 126 11.84 10.80 -14.61
C ASP A 126 12.77 10.72 -15.85
N ALA A 127 13.18 9.51 -16.24
CA ALA A 127 14.01 9.32 -17.44
C ALA A 127 13.21 9.41 -18.76
N SER A 128 11.89 9.12 -18.73
CA SER A 128 11.04 9.20 -19.92
C SER A 128 10.56 10.62 -20.24
N GLU A 129 10.46 11.51 -19.26
CA GLU A 129 10.06 12.91 -19.46
C GLU A 129 11.19 13.79 -20.03
N THR A 130 12.45 13.32 -19.97
CA THR A 130 13.60 14.09 -20.48
C THR A 130 13.95 13.83 -21.95
N THR A 131 13.23 12.95 -22.66
CA THR A 131 13.58 12.56 -24.05
C THR A 131 12.86 13.38 -25.14
N ASP A 132 11.94 14.27 -24.79
CA ASP A 132 11.17 15.07 -25.79
C ASP A 132 11.66 16.53 -25.95
N ALA A 133 12.86 16.87 -25.47
CA ALA A 133 13.48 18.16 -25.76
C ALA A 133 14.72 17.95 -26.65
N MET A 134 14.51 17.88 -27.95
CA MET A 134 15.63 18.09 -28.92
C MET A 134 16.11 19.54 -28.84
N PRO A 135 17.36 19.83 -28.52
CA PRO A 135 17.92 21.15 -28.75
C PRO A 135 18.29 21.29 -30.22
N ALA A 136 17.75 22.32 -30.85
CA ALA A 136 18.17 22.80 -32.15
C ALA A 136 19.66 23.07 -32.14
N ALA A 137 20.33 22.58 -33.18
CA ALA A 137 21.73 22.84 -33.46
C ALA A 137 22.02 24.33 -33.59
N GLN A 138 22.99 24.83 -32.84
CA GLN A 138 23.77 25.98 -33.23
C GLN A 138 25.25 25.68 -33.07
N SER A 139 25.94 25.84 -34.17
CA SER A 139 27.36 25.72 -34.41
C SER A 139 28.14 26.89 -33.78
N GLU A 140 29.32 26.60 -33.36
CA GLU A 140 30.60 27.33 -33.55
C GLU A 140 31.45 27.49 -32.27
N GLY A 141 32.60 26.90 -32.29
CA GLY A 141 33.90 27.60 -32.21
C GLY A 141 34.63 27.63 -30.87
N GLY A 142 35.75 26.86 -30.75
CA GLY A 142 36.93 27.48 -30.13
C GLY A 142 37.53 26.87 -28.87
N ILE A 143 38.55 25.99 -29.03
CA ILE A 143 39.89 25.98 -28.38
C ILE A 143 40.04 25.72 -26.87
N ARG A 144 40.71 24.57 -26.57
CA ARG A 144 41.75 24.20 -25.55
C ARG A 144 41.81 24.95 -24.22
N GLU A 145 41.84 24.21 -23.07
CA GLU A 145 43.11 23.82 -22.39
C GLU A 145 42.91 22.86 -21.22
N GLN A 146 44.02 22.21 -20.88
CA GLN A 146 44.23 21.10 -19.97
C GLN A 146 44.02 21.43 -18.47
N GLY A 147 43.61 20.45 -17.66
CA GLY A 147 43.71 20.54 -16.22
C GLY A 147 43.13 19.31 -15.55
N SER A 148 43.95 18.26 -15.34
CA SER A 148 43.60 17.06 -14.60
C SER A 148 43.60 17.28 -13.09
N MET A 149 42.50 16.91 -12.41
CA MET A 149 42.49 16.61 -10.96
C MET A 149 41.67 15.35 -10.72
N PRO A 150 42.04 14.48 -9.77
CA PRO A 150 41.48 13.14 -9.64
C PRO A 150 40.09 13.16 -8.97
N ALA A 151 39.20 12.31 -9.47
CA ALA A 151 37.89 12.06 -8.93
C ALA A 151 37.96 11.36 -7.56
N PRO A 152 37.07 11.66 -6.59
CA PRO A 152 36.95 10.90 -5.38
C PRO A 152 36.29 9.56 -5.65
N ALA A 153 36.79 8.52 -4.96
CA ALA A 153 36.37 7.14 -5.09
C ALA A 153 34.86 6.97 -4.84
N SER A 154 34.16 6.43 -5.83
CA SER A 154 32.78 6.00 -5.74
C SER A 154 32.67 4.73 -4.91
N SER A 155 31.78 4.72 -3.91
CA SER A 155 31.41 3.54 -3.16
C SER A 155 30.75 2.52 -4.08
N PRO A 156 31.15 1.27 -4.08
CA PRO A 156 30.55 0.25 -4.93
C PRO A 156 29.43 -0.42 -4.14
N GLN A 157 28.18 -0.18 -4.45
CA GLN A 157 27.07 -1.13 -4.15
C GLN A 157 25.65 -0.72 -4.61
N GLN A 158 25.49 0.32 -5.43
CA GLN A 158 24.15 0.69 -5.97
C GLN A 158 23.97 0.47 -7.48
N THR A 159 24.96 -0.04 -8.20
CA THR A 159 24.96 -0.02 -9.67
C THR A 159 24.54 -1.34 -10.32
N THR A 160 24.18 -2.39 -9.60
CA THR A 160 23.97 -3.71 -10.21
C THR A 160 22.51 -4.13 -10.36
N LEU A 161 21.54 -3.35 -9.88
CA LEU A 161 20.11 -3.66 -10.04
C LEU A 161 19.44 -3.00 -11.24
N VAL A 162 20.12 -2.08 -11.92
CA VAL A 162 19.53 -1.26 -13.00
C VAL A 162 19.78 -1.83 -14.40
N ALA A 163 20.72 -2.75 -14.57
CA ALA A 163 21.18 -3.21 -15.88
C ALA A 163 20.32 -4.30 -16.54
N ASP A 164 19.38 -4.92 -15.84
CA ASP A 164 18.61 -6.09 -16.37
C ASP A 164 17.14 -5.76 -16.69
N TRP A 165 16.73 -4.50 -16.60
CA TRP A 165 15.35 -4.04 -16.89
C TRP A 165 15.15 -3.60 -18.34
N ASP A 166 16.15 -3.82 -19.19
CA ASP A 166 16.13 -3.38 -20.59
C ASP A 166 15.31 -4.39 -21.41
N ALA A 167 14.09 -4.00 -21.75
CA ALA A 167 13.27 -4.37 -22.91
C ALA A 167 11.82 -4.81 -22.65
N ARG A 168 11.29 -4.94 -21.41
CA ARG A 168 9.85 -5.18 -21.20
C ARG A 168 9.35 -4.43 -19.99
N MET A 169 8.27 -3.67 -20.17
CA MET A 169 7.51 -3.12 -19.04
C MET A 169 7.31 -4.20 -17.98
N PRO A 170 7.54 -3.91 -16.68
CA PRO A 170 7.34 -4.88 -15.62
C PRO A 170 5.90 -5.39 -15.64
N ARG A 171 5.70 -6.70 -15.44
CA ARG A 171 4.37 -7.26 -15.25
C ARG A 171 4.09 -7.32 -13.76
N VAL A 172 2.99 -6.68 -13.35
CA VAL A 172 2.57 -6.60 -11.94
C VAL A 172 1.42 -7.57 -11.71
N GLY A 173 1.60 -8.52 -10.80
CA GLY A 173 0.55 -9.39 -10.27
C GLY A 173 0.10 -8.87 -8.91
N ALA A 174 -1.20 -8.82 -8.66
CA ALA A 174 -1.80 -8.41 -7.39
C ALA A 174 -2.59 -9.55 -6.76
N ILE A 175 -2.40 -9.78 -5.47
CA ILE A 175 -3.22 -10.70 -4.66
C ILE A 175 -4.05 -9.86 -3.72
N LEU A 176 -5.37 -9.88 -3.92
CA LEU A 176 -6.31 -9.10 -3.14
C LEU A 176 -7.06 -9.99 -2.15
N ASP A 177 -7.07 -9.63 -0.85
CA ASP A 177 -7.90 -10.34 0.13
C ASP A 177 -9.38 -10.24 -0.19
N GLY A 178 -10.08 -11.36 0.00
CA GLY A 178 -11.52 -11.44 -0.18
C GLY A 178 -11.95 -11.92 -1.57
N PRO A 179 -13.29 -11.96 -1.81
CA PRO A 179 -13.86 -12.57 -3.01
C PRO A 179 -14.09 -11.56 -4.17
N SER A 180 -13.84 -10.26 -3.96
CA SER A 180 -14.30 -9.23 -4.89
C SER A 180 -13.15 -8.33 -5.33
N ASP A 181 -12.86 -8.33 -6.61
CA ASP A 181 -11.93 -7.39 -7.23
C ASP A 181 -12.58 -6.00 -7.35
N TYR A 182 -12.18 -5.10 -6.48
CA TYR A 182 -12.55 -3.69 -6.51
C TYR A 182 -11.46 -2.81 -7.14
N ILE A 183 -10.24 -3.35 -7.32
CA ILE A 183 -9.11 -2.64 -7.92
C ILE A 183 -9.34 -2.45 -9.41
N THR A 184 -9.54 -3.55 -10.15
CA THR A 184 -9.77 -3.48 -11.60
C THR A 184 -11.03 -2.67 -11.94
N LYS A 185 -12.07 -2.75 -11.09
CA LYS A 185 -13.31 -1.98 -11.30
C LYS A 185 -13.13 -0.46 -11.17
N ALA A 186 -12.16 -0.03 -10.38
CA ALA A 186 -11.86 1.39 -10.20
C ALA A 186 -10.88 1.94 -11.24
N LEU A 187 -10.15 1.07 -11.97
CA LEU A 187 -9.23 1.50 -13.02
C LEU A 187 -9.97 2.30 -14.11
N GLY A 188 -9.37 3.40 -14.52
CA GLY A 188 -9.91 4.24 -15.61
C GLY A 188 -11.14 5.06 -15.24
N THR A 189 -11.57 5.07 -13.97
CA THR A 189 -12.57 6.01 -13.48
C THR A 189 -11.96 7.40 -13.30
N PHE A 190 -12.80 8.43 -13.22
CA PHE A 190 -12.34 9.83 -13.15
C PHE A 190 -11.51 10.11 -11.88
N GLU A 191 -11.85 9.45 -10.78
CA GLU A 191 -11.21 9.63 -9.47
C GLU A 191 -9.92 8.79 -9.32
N ALA A 192 -9.68 7.85 -10.26
CA ALA A 192 -8.53 6.95 -10.18
C ALA A 192 -7.22 7.70 -10.45
N PRO A 193 -6.18 7.47 -9.65
CA PRO A 193 -4.85 7.93 -10.00
C PRO A 193 -4.35 7.21 -11.26
N ALA A 194 -3.49 7.86 -12.01
CA ALA A 194 -2.76 7.20 -13.09
C ALA A 194 -1.72 6.26 -12.48
N VAL A 195 -1.96 4.95 -12.58
CA VAL A 195 -0.98 3.94 -12.15
C VAL A 195 0.00 3.66 -13.30
N PRO A 196 1.31 3.59 -13.03
CA PRO A 196 2.32 3.32 -14.05
C PRO A 196 2.09 2.00 -14.80
N VAL A 197 1.74 0.93 -14.08
CA VAL A 197 1.48 -0.39 -14.65
C VAL A 197 0.21 -0.99 -14.05
N PRO A 198 -0.87 -1.13 -14.81
CA PRO A 198 -2.07 -1.81 -14.32
C PRO A 198 -1.77 -3.24 -13.87
N ALA A 199 -2.12 -3.57 -12.62
CA ALA A 199 -1.87 -4.89 -12.07
C ALA A 199 -2.91 -5.92 -12.55
N HIS A 200 -2.47 -7.15 -12.80
CA HIS A 200 -3.35 -8.31 -12.93
C HIS A 200 -3.80 -8.77 -11.53
N VAL A 201 -5.08 -8.69 -11.25
CA VAL A 201 -5.64 -8.96 -9.92
C VAL A 201 -6.16 -10.38 -9.80
N VAL A 202 -5.67 -11.11 -8.80
CA VAL A 202 -6.20 -12.39 -8.35
C VAL A 202 -6.78 -12.21 -6.95
N THR A 203 -8.01 -12.64 -6.75
CA THR A 203 -8.66 -12.59 -5.43
C THR A 203 -8.42 -13.88 -4.66
N GLN A 204 -8.07 -13.74 -3.37
CA GLN A 204 -7.84 -14.85 -2.46
C GLN A 204 -8.65 -14.67 -1.18
N VAL A 205 -9.67 -15.51 -0.97
CA VAL A 205 -10.43 -15.50 0.28
C VAL A 205 -9.52 -15.87 1.45
N LYS A 206 -9.48 -15.04 2.48
CA LYS A 206 -8.55 -15.13 3.63
C LYS A 206 -7.10 -15.08 3.18
N GLY A 207 -6.81 -14.22 2.23
CA GLY A 207 -5.46 -14.02 1.71
C GLY A 207 -4.45 -13.68 2.81
N ASP A 208 -4.88 -12.92 3.83
CA ASP A 208 -4.10 -12.58 5.03
C ASP A 208 -3.67 -13.81 5.87
N GLN A 209 -4.34 -14.95 5.71
CA GLN A 209 -3.96 -16.22 6.36
C GLN A 209 -3.10 -17.13 5.48
N HIS A 210 -3.10 -16.91 4.17
CA HIS A 210 -2.49 -17.82 3.20
C HIS A 210 -1.29 -17.22 2.48
N CYS A 211 -1.27 -15.91 2.21
CA CYS A 211 -0.30 -15.22 1.38
C CYS A 211 0.56 -14.27 2.23
N GLY A 212 1.90 -14.43 2.16
CA GLY A 212 2.84 -13.62 2.94
C GLY A 212 2.76 -12.13 2.60
N SER A 213 2.57 -11.79 1.32
CA SER A 213 2.41 -10.43 0.85
C SER A 213 1.13 -9.77 1.38
N VAL A 214 0.01 -10.51 1.38
CA VAL A 214 -1.29 -10.02 1.90
C VAL A 214 -1.25 -9.86 3.42
N ALA A 215 -0.67 -10.82 4.16
CA ALA A 215 -0.48 -10.72 5.60
C ALA A 215 0.37 -9.50 5.99
N CYS A 216 1.41 -9.20 5.22
CA CYS A 216 2.23 -8.00 5.39
C CYS A 216 1.39 -6.73 5.20
N ALA A 217 0.66 -6.63 4.09
CA ALA A 217 -0.22 -5.50 3.78
C ALA A 217 -1.28 -5.28 4.87
N ALA A 218 -1.88 -6.37 5.38
CA ALA A 218 -2.89 -6.35 6.44
C ALA A 218 -2.37 -5.71 7.74
N VAL A 219 -1.17 -6.10 8.19
CA VAL A 219 -0.58 -5.54 9.40
C VAL A 219 -0.20 -4.08 9.19
N LEU A 220 0.43 -3.74 8.07
CA LEU A 220 0.83 -2.37 7.75
C LEU A 220 -0.40 -1.43 7.68
N ALA A 221 -1.45 -1.82 6.98
CA ALA A 221 -2.69 -1.06 6.91
C ALA A 221 -3.34 -0.89 8.29
N LYS A 222 -3.42 -1.98 9.06
CA LYS A 222 -4.06 -1.96 10.37
C LYS A 222 -3.36 -1.04 11.35
N VAL A 223 -2.04 -1.12 11.45
CA VAL A 223 -1.27 -0.24 12.35
C VAL A 223 -1.37 1.22 11.91
N THR A 224 -1.20 1.48 10.62
CA THR A 224 -1.29 2.85 10.07
C THR A 224 -2.64 3.48 10.38
N ARG A 225 -3.74 2.74 10.15
CA ARG A 225 -5.08 3.27 10.42
C ARG A 225 -5.37 3.43 11.91
N ASP A 226 -4.97 2.47 12.73
CA ASP A 226 -5.21 2.54 14.18
C ASP A 226 -4.48 3.76 14.79
N ARG A 227 -3.25 4.04 14.35
CA ARG A 227 -2.49 5.25 14.73
C ARG A 227 -3.19 6.53 14.26
N LEU A 228 -3.66 6.57 13.01
CA LEU A 228 -4.41 7.70 12.47
C LEU A 228 -5.65 7.99 13.31
N MET A 229 -6.46 6.98 13.63
CA MET A 229 -7.68 7.16 14.41
C MET A 229 -7.40 7.61 15.85
N THR A 230 -6.29 7.18 16.43
CA THR A 230 -5.83 7.67 17.74
C THR A 230 -5.39 9.14 17.65
N GLN A 231 -4.59 9.48 16.63
CA GLN A 231 -4.15 10.86 16.38
C GLN A 231 -5.32 11.80 16.15
N LEU A 232 -6.33 11.40 15.38
CA LEU A 232 -7.56 12.20 15.18
C LEU A 232 -8.28 12.44 16.51
N ALA A 233 -8.43 11.43 17.36
CA ALA A 233 -9.04 11.58 18.66
C ALA A 233 -8.26 12.55 19.56
N ASP A 234 -6.94 12.53 19.51
CA ASP A 234 -6.06 13.35 20.33
C ASP A 234 -5.93 14.80 19.81
N SER A 235 -6.16 15.01 18.50
CA SER A 235 -5.97 16.33 17.86
C SER A 235 -7.09 17.32 18.16
N ASN A 236 -8.29 16.85 18.52
CA ASN A 236 -9.46 17.70 18.72
C ASN A 236 -10.36 17.14 19.85
N PRO A 237 -10.64 17.93 20.90
CA PRO A 237 -11.56 17.53 21.99
C PRO A 237 -12.93 17.07 21.48
N ASP A 238 -13.40 17.67 20.37
CA ASP A 238 -14.68 17.27 19.76
C ASP A 238 -14.63 15.87 19.15
N TYR A 239 -13.48 15.38 18.78
CA TYR A 239 -13.28 14.02 18.28
C TYR A 239 -13.04 13.02 19.42
N ALA A 240 -12.36 13.44 20.49
CA ALA A 240 -12.07 12.61 21.64
C ALA A 240 -13.35 12.00 22.28
N ARG A 241 -14.49 12.74 22.25
CA ARG A 241 -15.80 12.29 22.82
C ARG A 241 -16.36 11.05 22.14
N TYR A 242 -15.95 10.70 20.91
CA TYR A 242 -16.37 9.48 20.20
C TYR A 242 -15.53 8.25 20.57
N GLY A 243 -14.47 8.42 21.34
CA GLY A 243 -13.63 7.33 21.85
C GLY A 243 -12.81 6.60 20.79
N TRP A 244 -12.43 7.28 19.71
CA TRP A 244 -11.71 6.67 18.57
C TRP A 244 -10.31 6.17 18.92
N ALA A 245 -9.69 6.70 19.96
CA ALA A 245 -8.45 6.13 20.49
C ALA A 245 -8.57 4.66 20.87
N HIS A 246 -9.78 4.21 21.24
CA HIS A 246 -10.07 2.82 21.60
C HIS A 246 -10.82 2.07 20.52
N ASN A 247 -11.95 2.61 20.04
CA ASN A 247 -12.82 1.92 19.09
C ASN A 247 -12.41 2.07 17.63
N LYS A 248 -11.40 2.89 17.32
CA LYS A 248 -10.86 3.14 15.96
C LYS A 248 -11.94 3.47 14.91
N GLY A 249 -13.03 4.13 15.35
CA GLY A 249 -14.16 4.52 14.50
C GLY A 249 -15.18 3.41 14.25
N TYR A 250 -14.98 2.20 14.79
CA TYR A 250 -15.96 1.13 14.64
C TYR A 250 -17.19 1.34 15.54
N GLY A 251 -18.34 0.77 15.13
CA GLY A 251 -19.65 0.94 15.76
C GLY A 251 -19.79 0.21 17.10
N SER A 252 -18.91 0.47 18.07
CA SER A 252 -19.05 -0.01 19.44
C SER A 252 -20.27 0.63 20.14
N PRO A 253 -20.82 0.02 21.19
CA PRO A 253 -21.91 0.64 21.94
C PRO A 253 -21.58 2.04 22.44
N ALA A 254 -20.34 2.27 22.90
CA ALA A 254 -19.87 3.58 23.37
C ALA A 254 -19.83 4.60 22.22
N HIS A 255 -19.35 4.22 21.04
CA HIS A 255 -19.31 5.09 19.87
C HIS A 255 -20.73 5.48 19.42
N LYS A 256 -21.64 4.53 19.31
CA LYS A 256 -23.06 4.79 18.98
C LYS A 256 -23.74 5.69 20.01
N ALA A 257 -23.49 5.48 21.30
CA ALA A 257 -24.00 6.34 22.36
C ALA A 257 -23.46 7.78 22.22
N ALA A 258 -22.20 7.95 21.90
CA ALA A 258 -21.61 9.27 21.65
C ALA A 258 -22.25 9.96 20.43
N ILE A 259 -22.46 9.22 19.33
CA ILE A 259 -23.16 9.76 18.13
C ILE A 259 -24.59 10.17 18.50
N ALA A 260 -25.31 9.38 19.28
CA ALA A 260 -26.68 9.71 19.73
C ALA A 260 -26.71 10.96 20.61
N GLN A 261 -25.68 11.18 21.43
CA GLN A 261 -25.58 12.31 22.36
C GLN A 261 -25.12 13.60 21.68
N TYR A 262 -24.11 13.53 20.82
CA TYR A 262 -23.40 14.70 20.29
C TYR A 262 -23.68 14.95 18.80
N GLY A 263 -24.38 14.05 18.12
CA GLY A 263 -24.50 14.03 16.66
C GLY A 263 -23.23 13.49 15.98
N PRO A 264 -23.28 13.28 14.66
CA PRO A 264 -22.09 12.97 13.88
C PRO A 264 -21.23 14.24 13.66
N CYS A 265 -19.93 14.05 13.41
CA CYS A 265 -19.02 15.09 12.92
C CYS A 265 -18.60 14.76 11.48
N ASP A 266 -17.77 15.61 10.90
CA ASP A 266 -17.27 15.52 9.50
C ASP A 266 -16.45 14.25 9.20
N GLU A 267 -15.89 13.60 10.22
CA GLU A 267 -15.23 12.31 10.06
C GLU A 267 -16.18 11.11 10.03
N HIS A 268 -17.49 11.30 10.30
CA HIS A 268 -18.45 10.20 10.21
C HIS A 268 -18.95 10.01 8.77
N ARG A 269 -19.22 8.74 8.43
CA ARG A 269 -19.80 8.35 7.14
C ARG A 269 -21.30 8.54 7.18
N THR A 270 -21.75 9.75 6.87
CA THR A 270 -23.14 10.20 7.09
C THR A 270 -24.15 9.52 6.16
N SER A 271 -23.71 8.98 5.03
CA SER A 271 -24.54 8.15 4.15
C SER A 271 -24.88 6.78 4.74
N TRP A 272 -24.25 6.40 5.85
CA TRP A 272 -24.46 5.12 6.51
C TRP A 272 -25.49 5.22 7.65
N LYS A 273 -26.08 4.05 7.99
CA LYS A 273 -26.90 3.97 9.20
C LYS A 273 -25.99 4.00 10.43
N LEU A 274 -25.87 5.18 11.05
CA LEU A 274 -24.99 5.40 12.21
C LEU A 274 -25.56 4.87 13.53
N LEU A 275 -26.91 4.82 13.64
CA LEU A 275 -27.65 4.39 14.83
C LEU A 275 -28.60 3.23 14.53
#